data_819a25ddc99db5e8ea47bdd87f2a23de
#
_entry.id   819a25ddc99db5e8ea47bdd87f2a23de
#
_cell.length_a   1.000
_cell.length_b   1.000
_cell.length_c   1.000
_cell.angle_alpha   90.00
_cell.angle_beta   90.00
_cell.angle_gamma   90.00
#
_symmetry.space_group_name_H-M   'P 1'
#
loop_
_entity.id
_entity.type
_entity.pdbx_description
1 polymer ?
#
loop_
_entity_poly.entity_id
_entity_poly.type
_entity_poly.pdbx_seq_one_letter_code
_entity_poly.pdbx_strand_id
1 'polypeptide(L)'
;MGFYNAAVPPDDHPILRSSALTLGEFIDRLASAEPVPGGGSASAVAASLAAGLVAMVAGLSVGRPKYAAHGALHERAIVAGRRLATRFLELSDADAAAYASFASALKLPRDTDQEQTTRRSALQAAARVASEVPLQTVEACLELVVTAESLVGRSNTNAASDLNVAALLGEAAGRGAAENVLVNLPSVGDEAYSSATTARVMGLLDDIRDFAAATHEGVRSGESREPLPE
;
A
#
# COMPACT_ATOMS: atom_id res chain seq x y z
N MET A 1 25.51 -1.31 -4.39
CA MET A 1 26.14 -2.53 -3.81
C MET A 1 25.07 -3.18 -2.94
N GLY A 2 24.57 -4.35 -3.27
CA GLY A 2 23.59 -5.08 -2.46
C GLY A 2 22.38 -5.57 -3.23
N PHE A 3 22.56 -6.19 -4.38
CA PHE A 3 21.48 -7.02 -4.93
C PHE A 3 21.42 -8.30 -4.10
N TYR A 4 20.26 -8.54 -3.54
CA TYR A 4 19.89 -9.80 -2.94
C TYR A 4 20.26 -10.92 -3.92
N ASN A 5 21.19 -11.77 -3.53
CA ASN A 5 21.50 -13.00 -4.23
C ASN A 5 20.42 -14.02 -3.86
N ALA A 6 19.17 -13.72 -4.25
CA ALA A 6 18.04 -14.60 -4.03
C ALA A 6 18.21 -15.79 -4.98
N ALA A 7 18.38 -16.96 -4.41
CA ALA A 7 18.22 -18.20 -5.14
C ALA A 7 16.86 -18.18 -5.83
N VAL A 8 16.86 -18.33 -7.15
CA VAL A 8 15.63 -18.39 -7.94
C VAL A 8 14.91 -19.68 -7.54
N PRO A 9 13.68 -19.62 -7.04
CA PRO A 9 12.97 -20.84 -6.69
C PRO A 9 12.69 -21.65 -7.95
N PRO A 10 12.71 -22.99 -7.86
CA PRO A 10 12.25 -23.85 -8.92
C PRO A 10 10.72 -23.81 -9.00
N ASP A 11 10.27 -23.60 -10.22
CA ASP A 11 9.01 -24.06 -10.82
C ASP A 11 7.64 -23.92 -10.13
N ASP A 12 6.73 -23.27 -10.88
CA ASP A 12 5.28 -23.59 -11.05
C ASP A 12 4.38 -23.69 -9.81
N HIS A 13 4.71 -23.05 -8.70
CA HIS A 13 3.66 -22.84 -7.72
C HIS A 13 2.79 -21.65 -8.15
N PRO A 14 1.46 -21.84 -8.32
CA PRO A 14 0.57 -20.74 -8.62
C PRO A 14 0.75 -19.69 -7.52
N ILE A 15 0.98 -18.44 -7.92
CA ILE A 15 1.00 -17.32 -6.98
C ILE A 15 -0.40 -17.30 -6.33
N LEU A 16 -0.48 -17.82 -5.11
CA LEU A 16 -1.74 -17.81 -4.37
C LEU A 16 -2.04 -16.36 -3.97
N ARG A 17 -3.26 -15.93 -4.28
CA ARG A 17 -3.70 -14.58 -3.97
C ARG A 17 -3.69 -14.33 -2.47
N SER A 18 -3.17 -13.20 -2.03
CA SER A 18 -3.16 -12.78 -0.62
C SER A 18 -4.56 -12.81 0.00
N SER A 19 -5.58 -12.47 -0.80
CA SER A 19 -6.99 -12.53 -0.41
C SER A 19 -7.55 -13.95 -0.19
N ALA A 20 -6.86 -14.98 -0.70
CA ALA A 20 -7.26 -16.38 -0.55
C ALA A 20 -6.56 -17.09 0.62
N LEU A 21 -5.56 -16.44 1.22
CA LEU A 21 -4.82 -16.96 2.39
C LEU A 21 -5.51 -16.53 3.68
N THR A 22 -5.45 -17.41 4.68
CA THR A 22 -5.65 -16.97 6.05
C THR A 22 -4.49 -16.07 6.47
N LEU A 23 -4.70 -15.20 7.46
CA LEU A 23 -3.62 -14.35 7.97
C LEU A 23 -2.41 -15.17 8.44
N GLY A 24 -2.65 -16.33 9.08
CA GLY A 24 -1.59 -17.26 9.49
C GLY A 24 -0.77 -17.76 8.32
N GLU A 25 -1.42 -18.26 7.26
CA GLU A 25 -0.74 -18.73 6.04
C GLU A 25 0.05 -17.62 5.34
N PHE A 26 -0.45 -16.38 5.34
CA PHE A 26 0.29 -15.24 4.80
C PHE A 26 1.56 -14.97 5.62
N ILE A 27 1.46 -14.97 6.97
CA ILE A 27 2.61 -14.76 7.86
C ILE A 27 3.64 -15.88 7.71
N ASP A 28 3.21 -17.15 7.64
CA ASP A 28 4.10 -18.30 7.46
C ASP A 28 4.88 -18.21 6.15
N ARG A 29 4.23 -17.78 5.05
CA ARG A 29 4.91 -17.54 3.78
C ARG A 29 5.86 -16.36 3.84
N LEU A 30 5.46 -15.25 4.44
CA LEU A 30 6.32 -14.07 4.61
C LEU A 30 7.58 -14.40 5.42
N ALA A 31 7.48 -15.31 6.39
CA ALA A 31 8.59 -15.78 7.22
C ALA A 31 9.44 -16.87 6.56
N SER A 32 9.05 -17.38 5.39
CA SER A 32 9.79 -18.42 4.68
C SER A 32 11.05 -17.85 3.99
N ALA A 33 11.85 -18.73 3.39
CA ALA A 33 12.99 -18.33 2.56
C ALA A 33 12.58 -17.99 1.11
N GLU A 34 11.30 -17.98 0.79
CA GLU A 34 10.81 -17.62 -0.54
C GLU A 34 10.81 -16.10 -0.71
N PRO A 35 11.09 -15.58 -1.91
CA PRO A 35 11.21 -14.15 -2.15
C PRO A 35 9.85 -13.41 -2.16
N VAL A 36 8.73 -14.14 -2.27
CA VAL A 36 7.36 -13.61 -2.27
C VAL A 36 6.45 -14.46 -1.38
N PRO A 37 5.54 -13.82 -0.61
CA PRO A 37 5.34 -12.38 -0.47
C PRO A 37 6.52 -11.69 0.22
N GLY A 38 6.79 -10.43 -0.16
CA GLY A 38 7.86 -9.60 0.40
C GLY A 38 7.34 -8.34 1.10
N GLY A 39 8.25 -7.35 1.26
CA GLY A 39 7.95 -6.08 1.94
C GLY A 39 6.82 -5.27 1.28
N GLY A 40 6.72 -5.27 -0.06
CA GLY A 40 5.64 -4.62 -0.80
C GLY A 40 4.28 -5.24 -0.51
N SER A 41 4.20 -6.57 -0.59
CA SER A 41 3.00 -7.33 -0.24
C SER A 41 2.61 -7.13 1.23
N ALA A 42 3.58 -7.13 2.16
CA ALA A 42 3.34 -6.90 3.59
C ALA A 42 2.80 -5.48 3.85
N SER A 43 3.36 -4.46 3.17
CA SER A 43 2.88 -3.07 3.24
C SER A 43 1.44 -2.96 2.77
N ALA A 44 1.09 -3.57 1.66
CA ALA A 44 -0.27 -3.57 1.13
C ALA A 44 -1.26 -4.27 2.08
N VAL A 45 -0.90 -5.41 2.67
CA VAL A 45 -1.75 -6.10 3.67
C VAL A 45 -1.94 -5.24 4.92
N ALA A 46 -0.90 -4.57 5.42
CA ALA A 46 -1.02 -3.65 6.56
C ALA A 46 -1.98 -2.48 6.26
N ALA A 47 -1.90 -1.90 5.06
CA ALA A 47 -2.83 -0.87 4.61
C ALA A 47 -4.27 -1.39 4.46
N SER A 48 -4.47 -2.65 4.05
CA SER A 48 -5.79 -3.29 4.00
C SER A 48 -6.44 -3.38 5.38
N LEU A 49 -5.68 -3.74 6.41
CA LEU A 49 -6.15 -3.75 7.81
C LEU A 49 -6.56 -2.35 8.26
N ALA A 50 -5.74 -1.33 7.95
CA ALA A 50 -6.03 0.06 8.25
C ALA A 50 -7.33 0.55 7.59
N ALA A 51 -7.54 0.20 6.32
CA ALA A 51 -8.76 0.53 5.60
C ALA A 51 -10.01 -0.14 6.21
N GLY A 52 -9.86 -1.36 6.71
CA GLY A 52 -10.88 -2.06 7.49
C GLY A 52 -11.28 -1.29 8.76
N LEU A 53 -10.29 -0.76 9.51
CA LEU A 53 -10.53 0.04 10.70
C LEU A 53 -11.29 1.34 10.38
N VAL A 54 -10.93 2.03 9.30
CA VAL A 54 -11.66 3.24 8.83
C VAL A 54 -13.13 2.92 8.56
N ALA A 55 -13.41 1.85 7.83
CA ALA A 55 -14.78 1.41 7.55
C ALA A 55 -15.54 1.04 8.84
N MET A 56 -14.87 0.38 9.76
CA MET A 56 -15.44 -0.01 11.06
C MET A 56 -15.83 1.20 11.89
N VAL A 57 -14.93 2.18 12.06
CA VAL A 57 -15.20 3.39 12.86
C VAL A 57 -16.36 4.20 12.29
N ALA A 58 -16.38 4.37 10.95
CA ALA A 58 -17.50 5.01 10.27
C ALA A 58 -18.81 4.23 10.50
N GLY A 59 -18.79 2.89 10.37
CA GLY A 59 -19.96 2.03 10.61
C GLY A 59 -20.49 2.10 12.04
N LEU A 60 -19.61 2.19 13.03
CA LEU A 60 -19.98 2.37 14.45
C LEU A 60 -20.61 3.74 14.76
N SER A 61 -20.56 4.67 13.83
CA SER A 61 -21.08 6.02 13.97
C SER A 61 -22.47 6.17 13.32
N VAL A 62 -22.79 5.36 12.32
CA VAL A 62 -24.07 5.38 11.59
C VAL A 62 -25.25 5.14 12.53
N GLY A 63 -26.34 5.92 12.34
CA GLY A 63 -27.58 5.79 13.10
C GLY A 63 -27.51 6.28 14.54
N ARG A 64 -26.39 6.83 15.00
CA ARG A 64 -26.26 7.43 16.33
C ARG A 64 -26.66 8.91 16.29
N PRO A 65 -27.67 9.36 17.10
CA PRO A 65 -28.13 10.74 17.08
C PRO A 65 -27.01 11.76 17.28
N LYS A 66 -26.04 11.47 18.15
CA LYS A 66 -24.88 12.35 18.42
C LYS A 66 -24.07 12.70 17.15
N TYR A 67 -24.05 11.81 16.15
CA TYR A 67 -23.25 11.94 14.95
C TYR A 67 -24.09 12.11 13.68
N ALA A 68 -25.38 12.37 13.82
CA ALA A 68 -26.31 12.45 12.69
C ALA A 68 -25.92 13.52 11.64
N ALA A 69 -25.32 14.64 12.08
CA ALA A 69 -24.83 15.69 11.21
C ALA A 69 -23.69 15.25 10.27
N HIS A 70 -23.06 14.12 10.55
CA HIS A 70 -21.93 13.55 9.78
C HIS A 70 -22.31 12.29 8.98
N GLY A 71 -23.60 11.99 8.84
CA GLY A 71 -24.11 10.76 8.22
C GLY A 71 -23.55 10.50 6.82
N ALA A 72 -23.59 11.52 5.95
CA ALA A 72 -23.05 11.41 4.59
C ALA A 72 -21.52 11.13 4.57
N LEU A 73 -20.77 11.70 5.52
CA LEU A 73 -19.35 11.41 5.68
C LEU A 73 -19.13 9.94 6.06
N HIS A 74 -19.90 9.42 7.01
CA HIS A 74 -19.77 8.02 7.44
C HIS A 74 -20.06 7.05 6.30
N GLU A 75 -21.11 7.29 5.51
CA GLU A 75 -21.44 6.46 4.34
C GLU A 75 -20.30 6.44 3.32
N ARG A 76 -19.76 7.61 2.97
CA ARG A 76 -18.60 7.71 2.07
C ARG A 76 -17.37 6.97 2.63
N ALA A 77 -17.09 7.14 3.91
CA ALA A 77 -15.93 6.51 4.55
C ALA A 77 -16.06 4.98 4.62
N ILE A 78 -17.26 4.44 4.84
CA ILE A 78 -17.51 2.99 4.77
C ILE A 78 -17.22 2.46 3.37
N VAL A 79 -17.72 3.13 2.34
CA VAL A 79 -17.51 2.73 0.94
C VAL A 79 -16.02 2.82 0.58
N ALA A 80 -15.37 3.93 0.92
CA ALA A 80 -13.95 4.14 0.65
C ALA A 80 -13.08 3.10 1.38
N GLY A 81 -13.31 2.87 2.68
CA GLY A 81 -12.55 1.92 3.48
C GLY A 81 -12.66 0.49 2.95
N ARG A 82 -13.88 0.03 2.60
CA ARG A 82 -14.08 -1.31 2.01
C ARG A 82 -13.41 -1.44 0.65
N ARG A 83 -13.55 -0.44 -0.22
CA ARG A 83 -12.91 -0.42 -1.54
C ARG A 83 -11.39 -0.44 -1.41
N LEU A 84 -10.83 0.38 -0.53
CA LEU A 84 -9.39 0.43 -0.28
C LEU A 84 -8.87 -0.89 0.29
N ALA A 85 -9.59 -1.52 1.23
CA ALA A 85 -9.20 -2.82 1.78
C ALA A 85 -9.05 -3.88 0.68
N THR A 86 -10.03 -3.96 -0.23
CA THR A 86 -9.95 -4.87 -1.39
C THR A 86 -8.81 -4.48 -2.32
N ARG A 87 -8.67 -3.18 -2.64
CA ARG A 87 -7.62 -2.68 -3.53
C ARG A 87 -6.22 -3.00 -3.02
N PHE A 88 -5.96 -2.86 -1.73
CA PHE A 88 -4.67 -3.21 -1.14
C PHE A 88 -4.34 -4.70 -1.24
N LEU A 89 -5.32 -5.59 -1.09
CA LEU A 89 -5.09 -7.03 -1.31
C LEU A 89 -4.76 -7.33 -2.79
N GLU A 90 -5.44 -6.66 -3.74
CA GLU A 90 -5.11 -6.76 -5.16
C GLU A 90 -3.69 -6.24 -5.45
N LEU A 91 -3.26 -5.16 -4.79
CA LEU A 91 -1.91 -4.61 -4.92
C LEU A 91 -0.85 -5.54 -4.31
N SER A 92 -1.17 -6.24 -3.22
CA SER A 92 -0.32 -7.29 -2.67
C SER A 92 -0.08 -8.43 -3.67
N ASP A 93 -1.13 -8.86 -4.38
CA ASP A 93 -1.03 -9.88 -5.41
C ASP A 93 -0.24 -9.39 -6.64
N ALA A 94 -0.47 -8.13 -7.03
CA ALA A 94 0.24 -7.50 -8.14
C ALA A 94 1.74 -7.32 -7.85
N ASP A 95 2.12 -7.02 -6.61
CA ASP A 95 3.52 -6.91 -6.16
C ASP A 95 4.25 -8.25 -6.33
N ALA A 96 3.65 -9.35 -5.88
CA ALA A 96 4.19 -10.69 -6.05
C ALA A 96 4.34 -11.08 -7.54
N ALA A 97 3.35 -10.72 -8.38
CA ALA A 97 3.39 -10.97 -9.81
C ALA A 97 4.47 -10.13 -10.53
N ALA A 98 4.65 -8.87 -10.13
CA ALA A 98 5.70 -7.99 -10.65
C ALA A 98 7.10 -8.54 -10.37
N TYR A 99 7.32 -9.03 -9.14
CA TYR A 99 8.56 -9.71 -8.79
C TYR A 99 8.79 -10.97 -9.65
N ALA A 100 7.77 -11.82 -9.82
CA ALA A 100 7.89 -13.03 -10.65
C ALA A 100 8.25 -12.70 -12.10
N SER A 101 7.69 -11.62 -12.65
CA SER A 101 8.03 -11.13 -13.99
C SER A 101 9.48 -10.68 -14.08
N PHE A 102 9.97 -9.94 -13.09
CA PHE A 102 11.37 -9.51 -13.03
C PHE A 102 12.33 -10.71 -12.88
N ALA A 103 12.01 -11.66 -12.01
CA ALA A 103 12.78 -12.90 -11.84
C ALA A 103 12.85 -13.74 -13.14
N SER A 104 11.75 -13.77 -13.91
CA SER A 104 11.70 -14.44 -15.21
C SER A 104 12.60 -13.75 -16.24
N ALA A 105 12.60 -12.41 -16.28
CA ALA A 105 13.47 -11.63 -17.16
C ALA A 105 14.97 -11.84 -16.82
N LEU A 106 15.31 -12.06 -15.56
CA LEU A 106 16.67 -12.39 -15.13
C LEU A 106 17.18 -13.73 -15.68
N LYS A 107 16.30 -14.69 -15.98
CA LYS A 107 16.63 -16.01 -16.53
C LYS A 107 16.83 -16.01 -18.05
N LEU A 108 16.50 -14.92 -18.76
CA LEU A 108 16.66 -14.85 -20.21
C LEU A 108 18.12 -15.02 -20.64
N PRO A 109 18.39 -15.66 -21.81
CA PRO A 109 19.72 -15.84 -22.36
C PRO A 109 20.48 -14.52 -22.54
N ARG A 110 21.84 -14.59 -22.53
CA ARG A 110 22.73 -13.41 -22.60
C ARG A 110 24.02 -13.64 -23.35
N ASP A 111 24.08 -14.69 -24.16
CA ASP A 111 25.36 -15.13 -24.79
C ASP A 111 25.63 -14.36 -26.10
N THR A 112 24.59 -13.84 -26.77
CA THR A 112 24.68 -13.04 -27.98
C THR A 112 24.23 -11.58 -27.72
N ASP A 113 24.69 -10.65 -28.60
CA ASP A 113 24.26 -9.22 -28.52
C ASP A 113 22.73 -9.05 -28.60
N GLN A 114 22.09 -9.88 -29.45
CA GLN A 114 20.63 -9.87 -29.58
C GLN A 114 19.96 -10.34 -28.28
N GLU A 115 20.43 -11.39 -27.66
CA GLU A 115 19.91 -11.89 -26.39
C GLU A 115 20.13 -10.88 -25.26
N GLN A 116 21.30 -10.25 -25.19
CA GLN A 116 21.60 -9.20 -24.21
C GLN A 116 20.64 -8.02 -24.37
N THR A 117 20.35 -7.61 -25.59
CA THR A 117 19.41 -6.51 -25.90
C THR A 117 17.98 -6.88 -25.48
N THR A 118 17.53 -8.09 -25.86
CA THR A 118 16.21 -8.62 -25.48
C THR A 118 16.04 -8.69 -23.97
N ARG A 119 17.04 -9.29 -23.29
CA ARG A 119 17.05 -9.39 -21.82
C ARG A 119 17.04 -8.03 -21.14
N ARG A 120 17.82 -7.06 -21.61
CA ARG A 120 17.83 -5.70 -21.08
C ARG A 120 16.45 -5.04 -21.18
N SER A 121 15.84 -5.11 -22.34
CA SER A 121 14.51 -4.54 -22.56
C SER A 121 13.46 -5.20 -21.66
N ALA A 122 13.50 -6.52 -21.48
CA ALA A 122 12.60 -7.26 -20.60
C ALA A 122 12.78 -6.86 -19.13
N LEU A 123 14.04 -6.71 -18.68
CA LEU A 123 14.36 -6.28 -17.31
C LEU A 123 13.87 -4.86 -17.04
N GLN A 124 14.07 -3.92 -17.99
CA GLN A 124 13.60 -2.54 -17.87
C GLN A 124 12.07 -2.46 -17.79
N ALA A 125 11.38 -3.23 -18.65
CA ALA A 125 9.92 -3.31 -18.63
C ALA A 125 9.40 -3.90 -17.31
N ALA A 126 9.99 -5.00 -16.82
CA ALA A 126 9.60 -5.61 -15.56
C ALA A 126 9.91 -4.70 -14.36
N ALA A 127 11.04 -4.00 -14.34
CA ALA A 127 11.40 -3.04 -13.30
C ALA A 127 10.42 -1.85 -13.26
N ARG A 128 9.93 -1.41 -14.42
CA ARG A 128 8.91 -0.36 -14.49
C ARG A 128 7.63 -0.80 -13.79
N VAL A 129 7.12 -1.99 -14.10
CA VAL A 129 5.93 -2.55 -13.42
C VAL A 129 6.18 -2.72 -11.92
N ALA A 130 7.37 -3.23 -11.55
CA ALA A 130 7.77 -3.40 -10.15
C ALA A 130 7.94 -2.08 -9.38
N SER A 131 8.05 -0.94 -10.05
CA SER A 131 7.99 0.39 -9.45
C SER A 131 6.59 1.00 -9.45
N GLU A 132 5.78 0.74 -10.48
CA GLU A 132 4.43 1.28 -10.61
C GLU A 132 3.43 0.67 -9.60
N VAL A 133 3.54 -0.63 -9.32
CA VAL A 133 2.64 -1.31 -8.37
C VAL A 133 2.78 -0.74 -6.94
N PRO A 134 3.97 -0.67 -6.34
CA PRO A 134 4.11 -0.06 -5.01
C PRO A 134 3.82 1.44 -5.01
N LEU A 135 4.02 2.17 -6.12
CA LEU A 135 3.57 3.57 -6.22
C LEU A 135 2.06 3.69 -6.06
N GLN A 136 1.27 2.82 -6.69
CA GLN A 136 -0.18 2.78 -6.49
C GLN A 136 -0.55 2.47 -5.03
N THR A 137 0.26 1.69 -4.32
CA THR A 137 0.06 1.45 -2.89
C THR A 137 0.29 2.73 -2.08
N VAL A 138 1.35 3.52 -2.38
CA VAL A 138 1.58 4.82 -1.73
C VAL A 138 0.41 5.78 -1.97
N GLU A 139 -0.06 5.89 -3.21
CA GLU A 139 -1.20 6.74 -3.57
C GLU A 139 -2.49 6.35 -2.83
N ALA A 140 -2.76 5.05 -2.73
CA ALA A 140 -3.90 4.55 -1.98
C ALA A 140 -3.75 4.76 -0.46
N CYS A 141 -2.52 4.74 0.08
CA CYS A 141 -2.25 5.08 1.48
C CYS A 141 -2.56 6.55 1.79
N LEU A 142 -2.29 7.48 0.86
CA LEU A 142 -2.71 8.87 1.03
C LEU A 142 -4.24 8.98 1.14
N GLU A 143 -5.00 8.36 0.23
CA GLU A 143 -6.46 8.34 0.32
C GLU A 143 -6.96 7.76 1.64
N LEU A 144 -6.31 6.71 2.13
CA LEU A 144 -6.62 6.05 3.40
C LEU A 144 -6.45 7.01 4.59
N VAL A 145 -5.29 7.69 4.72
CA VAL A 145 -5.02 8.56 5.87
C VAL A 145 -5.87 9.84 5.82
N VAL A 146 -6.15 10.37 4.63
CA VAL A 146 -7.11 11.48 4.43
C VAL A 146 -8.51 11.08 4.90
N THR A 147 -8.95 9.87 4.54
CA THR A 147 -10.26 9.36 4.97
C THR A 147 -10.30 9.17 6.50
N ALA A 148 -9.25 8.64 7.11
CA ALA A 148 -9.14 8.49 8.56
C ALA A 148 -9.20 9.85 9.28
N GLU A 149 -8.44 10.85 8.80
CA GLU A 149 -8.42 12.20 9.36
C GLU A 149 -9.81 12.86 9.29
N SER A 150 -10.51 12.69 8.19
CA SER A 150 -11.84 13.27 8.01
C SER A 150 -12.86 12.82 9.06
N LEU A 151 -12.69 11.63 9.63
CA LEU A 151 -13.55 11.06 10.67
C LEU A 151 -13.22 11.55 12.08
N VAL A 152 -12.02 12.12 12.29
CA VAL A 152 -11.60 12.61 13.62
C VAL A 152 -12.51 13.72 14.12
N GLY A 153 -13.03 13.56 15.33
CA GLY A 153 -13.97 14.50 15.94
C GLY A 153 -15.39 14.49 15.33
N ARG A 154 -15.62 13.64 14.30
CA ARG A 154 -16.90 13.52 13.58
C ARG A 154 -17.52 12.13 13.66
N SER A 155 -16.84 11.19 14.28
CA SER A 155 -17.23 9.80 14.42
C SER A 155 -17.32 9.36 15.88
N ASN A 156 -17.62 8.07 16.11
CA ASN A 156 -17.78 7.52 17.45
C ASN A 156 -16.49 7.68 18.28
N THR A 157 -16.54 8.51 19.30
CA THR A 157 -15.41 8.81 20.19
C THR A 157 -14.87 7.57 20.90
N ASN A 158 -15.69 6.53 21.12
CA ASN A 158 -15.23 5.28 21.73
C ASN A 158 -14.35 4.45 20.79
N ALA A 159 -14.35 4.76 19.50
CA ALA A 159 -13.52 4.11 18.48
C ALA A 159 -12.47 5.08 17.91
N ALA A 160 -12.21 6.22 18.55
CA ALA A 160 -11.25 7.21 18.05
C ALA A 160 -9.82 6.66 18.02
N SER A 161 -9.44 5.80 18.99
CA SER A 161 -8.14 5.14 18.99
C SER A 161 -7.90 4.27 17.76
N ASP A 162 -8.96 3.67 17.19
CA ASP A 162 -8.85 2.84 15.99
C ASP A 162 -8.52 3.68 14.74
N LEU A 163 -8.95 4.95 14.70
CA LEU A 163 -8.53 5.90 13.64
C LEU A 163 -7.03 6.18 13.73
N ASN A 164 -6.51 6.33 14.95
CA ASN A 164 -5.06 6.53 15.15
C ASN A 164 -4.28 5.29 14.71
N VAL A 165 -4.74 4.07 15.03
CA VAL A 165 -4.13 2.83 14.54
C VAL A 165 -4.19 2.75 13.02
N ALA A 166 -5.31 3.15 12.39
CA ALA A 166 -5.44 3.18 10.93
C ALA A 166 -4.44 4.15 10.30
N ALA A 167 -4.27 5.34 10.87
CA ALA A 167 -3.31 6.34 10.38
C ALA A 167 -1.86 5.85 10.50
N LEU A 168 -1.48 5.27 11.65
CA LEU A 168 -0.15 4.70 11.87
C LEU A 168 0.18 3.55 10.90
N LEU A 169 -0.76 2.62 10.70
CA LEU A 169 -0.59 1.53 9.74
C LEU A 169 -0.53 2.06 8.30
N GLY A 170 -1.37 3.05 7.96
CA GLY A 170 -1.36 3.68 6.64
C GLY A 170 -0.04 4.41 6.34
N GLU A 171 0.50 5.15 7.31
CA GLU A 171 1.80 5.80 7.18
C GLU A 171 2.93 4.76 7.04
N ALA A 172 2.98 3.75 7.90
CA ALA A 172 4.00 2.71 7.83
C ALA A 172 3.93 1.94 6.49
N ALA A 173 2.74 1.62 6.02
CA ALA A 173 2.52 0.96 4.73
C ALA A 173 2.95 1.84 3.55
N GLY A 174 2.61 3.13 3.56
CA GLY A 174 3.04 4.10 2.55
C GLY A 174 4.56 4.21 2.46
N ARG A 175 5.24 4.32 3.60
CA ARG A 175 6.71 4.34 3.68
C ARG A 175 7.33 3.03 3.17
N GLY A 176 6.80 1.87 3.60
CA GLY A 176 7.28 0.56 3.14
C GLY A 176 7.09 0.37 1.64
N ALA A 177 5.96 0.79 1.09
CA ALA A 177 5.72 0.75 -0.36
C ALA A 177 6.66 1.71 -1.12
N ALA A 178 6.94 2.90 -0.59
CA ALA A 178 7.86 3.86 -1.17
C ALA A 178 9.28 3.30 -1.31
N GLU A 179 9.79 2.57 -0.31
CA GLU A 179 11.09 1.88 -0.40
C GLU A 179 11.11 0.88 -1.57
N ASN A 180 9.99 0.17 -1.82
CA ASN A 180 9.89 -0.74 -2.96
C ASN A 180 9.82 0.01 -4.31
N VAL A 181 9.24 1.21 -4.38
CA VAL A 181 9.37 2.06 -5.57
C VAL A 181 10.84 2.40 -5.80
N LEU A 182 11.49 3.00 -4.81
CA LEU A 182 12.83 3.57 -4.95
C LEU A 182 13.89 2.53 -5.29
N VAL A 183 13.83 1.32 -4.72
CA VAL A 183 14.78 0.25 -5.00
C VAL A 183 14.70 -0.28 -6.43
N ASN A 184 13.53 -0.18 -7.07
CA ASN A 184 13.30 -0.67 -8.44
C ASN A 184 13.64 0.37 -9.52
N LEU A 185 13.59 1.67 -9.23
CA LEU A 185 13.82 2.74 -10.20
C LEU A 185 15.15 2.65 -10.96
N PRO A 186 16.30 2.32 -10.32
CA PRO A 186 17.57 2.22 -11.07
C PRO A 186 17.57 1.18 -12.18
N SER A 187 16.72 0.14 -12.07
CA SER A 187 16.61 -0.94 -13.06
C SER A 187 15.70 -0.59 -14.24
N VAL A 188 14.94 0.51 -14.16
CA VAL A 188 14.05 0.97 -15.25
C VAL A 188 14.85 1.49 -16.45
N GLY A 189 16.02 2.10 -16.18
CA GLY A 189 16.89 2.63 -17.24
C GLY A 189 16.35 3.90 -17.94
N ASP A 190 15.44 4.61 -17.27
CA ASP A 190 14.85 5.89 -17.71
C ASP A 190 15.03 6.90 -16.56
N GLU A 191 16.03 7.77 -16.70
CA GLU A 191 16.41 8.74 -15.66
C GLU A 191 15.31 9.80 -15.44
N ALA A 192 14.64 10.24 -16.50
CA ALA A 192 13.56 11.22 -16.41
C ALA A 192 12.37 10.65 -15.63
N TYR A 193 11.98 9.43 -15.95
CA TYR A 193 10.94 8.71 -15.20
C TYR A 193 11.34 8.50 -13.73
N SER A 194 12.56 8.06 -13.48
CA SER A 194 13.06 7.79 -12.13
C SER A 194 13.07 9.06 -11.27
N SER A 195 13.54 10.18 -11.82
CA SER A 195 13.54 11.46 -11.12
C SER A 195 12.13 11.97 -10.84
N ALA A 196 11.24 11.94 -11.82
CA ALA A 196 9.85 12.36 -11.65
C ALA A 196 9.10 11.49 -10.64
N THR A 197 9.30 10.17 -10.69
CA THR A 197 8.67 9.21 -9.77
C THR A 197 9.18 9.40 -8.35
N THR A 198 10.49 9.61 -8.18
CA THR A 198 11.08 9.91 -6.85
C THR A 198 10.46 11.17 -6.25
N ALA A 199 10.38 12.25 -7.01
CA ALA A 199 9.78 13.49 -6.53
C ALA A 199 8.30 13.31 -6.13
N ARG A 200 7.54 12.55 -6.92
CA ARG A 200 6.14 12.21 -6.62
C ARG A 200 6.01 11.42 -5.34
N VAL A 201 6.82 10.37 -5.16
CA VAL A 201 6.83 9.55 -3.93
C VAL A 201 7.11 10.40 -2.71
N MET A 202 8.13 11.27 -2.76
CA MET A 202 8.48 12.13 -1.63
C MET A 202 7.34 13.09 -1.26
N GLY A 203 6.68 13.70 -2.25
CA GLY A 203 5.50 14.54 -2.00
C GLY A 203 4.34 13.77 -1.36
N LEU A 204 4.04 12.56 -1.87
CA LEU A 204 3.01 11.70 -1.28
C LEU A 204 3.34 11.31 0.16
N LEU A 205 4.61 11.02 0.48
CA LEU A 205 5.02 10.68 1.85
C LEU A 205 4.91 11.87 2.81
N ASP A 206 5.19 13.08 2.35
CA ASP A 206 4.99 14.30 3.15
C ASP A 206 3.51 14.49 3.47
N ASP A 207 2.63 14.37 2.48
CA ASP A 207 1.17 14.46 2.67
C ASP A 207 0.66 13.35 3.63
N ILE A 208 1.07 12.09 3.43
CA ILE A 208 0.69 10.96 4.30
C ILE A 208 1.10 11.23 5.75
N ARG A 209 2.33 11.70 5.98
CA ARG A 209 2.83 12.05 7.31
C ARG A 209 1.96 13.14 7.95
N ASP A 210 1.65 14.18 7.22
CA ASP A 210 0.92 15.33 7.74
C ASP A 210 -0.52 14.96 8.11
N PHE A 211 -1.22 14.16 7.30
CA PHE A 211 -2.55 13.64 7.63
C PHE A 211 -2.53 12.63 8.77
N ALA A 212 -1.52 11.77 8.86
CA ALA A 212 -1.36 10.85 9.98
C ALA A 212 -1.10 11.61 11.30
N ALA A 213 -0.25 12.64 11.28
CA ALA A 213 0.01 13.50 12.41
C ALA A 213 -1.25 14.27 12.84
N ALA A 214 -2.02 14.81 11.90
CA ALA A 214 -3.29 15.50 12.16
C ALA A 214 -4.33 14.55 12.78
N THR A 215 -4.38 13.29 12.33
CA THR A 215 -5.23 12.26 12.93
C THR A 215 -4.84 12.01 14.38
N HIS A 216 -3.54 11.82 14.64
CA HIS A 216 -3.03 11.59 15.99
C HIS A 216 -3.36 12.75 16.94
N GLU A 217 -3.10 13.98 16.53
CA GLU A 217 -3.37 15.18 17.35
C GLU A 217 -4.87 15.34 17.60
N GLY A 218 -5.71 15.20 16.58
CA GLY A 218 -7.16 15.33 16.71
C GLY A 218 -7.79 14.24 17.59
N VAL A 219 -7.27 13.01 17.54
CA VAL A 219 -7.69 11.92 18.45
C VAL A 219 -7.28 12.24 19.89
N ARG A 220 -6.10 12.80 20.11
CA ARG A 220 -5.62 13.18 21.46
C ARG A 220 -6.38 14.35 22.04
N SER A 221 -6.71 15.35 21.25
CA SER A 221 -7.50 16.51 21.72
C SER A 221 -8.90 16.10 22.14
N GLY A 222 -9.48 15.08 21.48
CA GLY A 222 -10.84 14.62 21.72
C GLY A 222 -11.92 15.65 21.33
N GLU A 223 -11.55 16.71 20.62
CA GLU A 223 -12.46 17.78 20.21
C GLU A 223 -13.40 17.31 19.11
N SER A 224 -14.67 17.74 19.25
CA SER A 224 -15.66 17.56 18.18
C SER A 224 -15.40 18.58 17.07
N ARG A 225 -15.61 18.16 15.82
CA ARG A 225 -15.44 18.99 14.63
C ARG A 225 -16.74 19.20 13.91
N GLU A 226 -16.89 20.37 13.27
CA GLU A 226 -18.03 20.70 12.42
C GLU A 226 -18.13 19.76 11.21
N PRO A 227 -19.33 19.59 10.63
CA PRO A 227 -19.51 18.88 9.37
C PRO A 227 -18.60 19.44 8.28
N LEU A 228 -18.10 18.57 7.41
CA LEU A 228 -17.37 18.99 6.22
C LEU A 228 -18.36 19.70 5.26
N PRO A 229 -17.94 20.75 4.55
CA PRO A 229 -18.74 21.35 3.49
C PRO A 229 -19.06 20.30 2.40
N GLU A 230 -20.24 20.40 1.81
CA GLU A 230 -20.70 19.55 0.71
C GLU A 230 -19.92 19.82 -0.60
#